data_b38eeac7833a5fcad3c769fe8b302e83
#
_entry.id   b38eeac7833a5fcad3c769fe8b302e83
#
_cell.length_a   1.000
_cell.length_b   1.000
_cell.length_c   1.000
_cell.angle_alpha   90.00
_cell.angle_beta   90.00
_cell.angle_gamma   90.00
#
_symmetry.space_group_name_H-M   'P 1'
#
loop_
_entity.id
_entity.type
_entity.pdbx_description
1 polymer ?
#
loop_
_entity_poly.entity_id
_entity_poly.type
_entity_poly.pdbx_seq_one_letter_code
_entity_poly.pdbx_strand_id
1 'polypeptide(L)'
;VTSSDTRPDAPTSYDSSDDPVRTTDRDAAPQFVLPLVVRIEKATPPARTDALETAARAVLVLLSDERATAPGGEWAEAVRSWQDARIRKVVRRARGAEWRRAEGLPGITLGGRAAVDGGPPAAEVRVFPPVPLDGWPKDLAKLQVSGTDLDDPEPPSAPDLAEPVLWLNPEITMSAGKAMAQAGHGAQLAWWELDDAARAVWRSAGFPLSVRTPSADRWARLVADGGLPVVRDAGYTEIAPGSCTVVADHPALRRPGRSHRVDGA
;
A
#
# COMPACT_ATOMS: atom_id res chain seq x y z
N VAL A 1 35.39 -3.98 32.41
CA VAL A 1 34.36 -4.81 31.74
C VAL A 1 33.47 -3.83 31.00
N THR A 2 33.77 -3.58 29.73
CA THR A 2 33.02 -2.71 28.82
C THR A 2 32.07 -3.57 28.05
N SER A 3 30.76 -3.40 28.28
CA SER A 3 29.69 -3.97 27.46
C SER A 3 29.59 -3.15 26.18
N SER A 4 29.86 -3.79 25.06
CA SER A 4 29.59 -3.25 23.74
C SER A 4 28.11 -3.53 23.38
N ASP A 5 27.32 -2.47 23.40
CA ASP A 5 25.93 -2.44 22.96
C ASP A 5 25.92 -2.41 21.41
N THR A 6 25.68 -3.55 20.80
CA THR A 6 25.51 -3.66 19.33
C THR A 6 24.05 -3.46 19.02
N ARG A 7 23.67 -2.21 18.72
CA ARG A 7 22.37 -1.93 18.07
C ARG A 7 22.34 -2.63 16.72
N PRO A 8 21.24 -3.30 16.35
CA PRO A 8 21.01 -3.69 14.96
C PRO A 8 20.76 -2.42 14.14
N ASP A 9 21.54 -2.26 13.07
CA ASP A 9 21.40 -1.17 12.12
C ASP A 9 19.96 -1.09 11.58
N ALA A 10 19.31 0.04 11.87
CA ALA A 10 18.07 0.41 11.19
C ALA A 10 18.39 0.56 9.68
N PRO A 11 17.49 0.12 8.77
CA PRO A 11 17.71 0.34 7.35
C PRO A 11 17.81 1.84 7.10
N THR A 12 18.95 2.24 6.58
CA THR A 12 19.32 3.62 6.24
C THR A 12 18.20 4.30 5.48
N SER A 13 17.85 5.54 5.87
CA SER A 13 16.89 6.43 5.23
C SER A 13 16.85 6.24 3.71
N TYR A 14 15.65 6.05 3.18
CA TYR A 14 15.39 5.95 1.74
C TYR A 14 15.67 7.31 1.10
N ASP A 15 16.94 7.55 0.76
CA ASP A 15 17.37 8.71 0.02
C ASP A 15 16.89 8.58 -1.43
N SER A 16 15.97 9.46 -1.80
CA SER A 16 15.41 9.57 -3.16
C SER A 16 16.32 10.37 -4.10
N SER A 17 17.61 10.53 -3.76
CA SER A 17 18.58 11.11 -4.70
C SER A 17 18.99 10.06 -5.72
N ASP A 18 18.92 10.41 -7.01
CA ASP A 18 19.37 9.65 -8.17
C ASP A 18 20.86 9.27 -8.05
N ASP A 19 21.18 8.18 -7.36
CA ASP A 19 22.46 7.53 -7.44
C ASP A 19 22.37 6.39 -8.47
N PRO A 20 22.93 6.55 -9.68
CA PRO A 20 22.85 5.56 -10.75
C PRO A 20 23.47 4.21 -10.35
N VAL A 21 24.38 4.18 -9.38
CA VAL A 21 25.02 2.95 -8.91
C VAL A 21 24.06 2.08 -8.10
N ARG A 22 23.21 2.69 -7.26
CA ARG A 22 22.19 1.95 -6.47
C ARG A 22 21.04 1.42 -7.32
N THR A 23 20.70 2.12 -8.41
CA THR A 23 19.62 1.72 -9.31
C THR A 23 19.99 0.44 -10.07
N THR A 24 21.25 0.31 -10.47
CA THR A 24 21.77 -0.83 -11.25
C THR A 24 21.78 -2.12 -10.42
N ASP A 25 22.12 -2.04 -9.13
CA ASP A 25 22.20 -3.21 -8.25
C ASP A 25 20.81 -3.79 -7.93
N ARG A 26 19.82 -2.93 -7.69
CA ARG A 26 18.43 -3.34 -7.43
C ARG A 26 17.75 -3.97 -8.65
N ASP A 27 18.12 -3.58 -9.86
CA ASP A 27 17.58 -4.16 -11.08
C ASP A 27 18.24 -5.50 -11.44
N ALA A 28 19.47 -5.73 -10.98
CA ALA A 28 20.18 -6.99 -11.13
C ALA A 28 19.72 -8.09 -10.14
N ALA A 29 19.11 -7.70 -9.01
CA ALA A 29 18.59 -8.64 -8.03
C ALA A 29 17.39 -9.44 -8.58
N PRO A 30 17.14 -10.67 -8.10
CA PRO A 30 15.95 -11.42 -8.42
C PRO A 30 14.69 -10.60 -8.13
N GLN A 31 13.83 -10.44 -9.12
CA GLN A 31 12.65 -9.57 -9.02
C GLN A 31 11.46 -10.33 -8.45
N PHE A 32 10.90 -9.76 -7.39
CA PHE A 32 9.69 -10.24 -6.73
C PHE A 32 8.55 -9.26 -6.90
N VAL A 33 7.34 -9.76 -6.74
CA VAL A 33 6.11 -8.96 -6.71
C VAL A 33 5.23 -9.39 -5.54
N LEU A 34 4.60 -8.42 -4.89
CA LEU A 34 3.60 -8.65 -3.86
C LEU A 34 2.22 -8.77 -4.53
N PRO A 35 1.61 -9.97 -4.56
CA PRO A 35 0.27 -10.14 -5.10
C PRO A 35 -0.78 -9.67 -4.09
N LEU A 36 -1.77 -8.92 -4.59
CA LEU A 36 -3.03 -8.67 -3.90
C LEU A 36 -4.18 -9.17 -4.79
N VAL A 37 -5.20 -9.72 -4.17
CA VAL A 37 -6.43 -10.12 -4.88
C VAL A 37 -7.60 -9.43 -4.20
N VAL A 38 -8.35 -8.65 -4.97
CA VAL A 38 -9.61 -8.04 -4.53
C VAL A 38 -10.79 -8.89 -5.00
N ARG A 39 -11.74 -9.12 -4.11
CA ARG A 39 -13.00 -9.78 -4.45
C ARG A 39 -13.95 -8.79 -5.09
N ILE A 40 -14.36 -9.06 -6.33
CA ILE A 40 -15.32 -8.22 -7.07
C ILE A 40 -16.42 -9.11 -7.62
N GLU A 41 -17.52 -9.22 -6.90
CA GLU A 41 -18.71 -9.89 -7.40
C GLU A 41 -19.46 -8.97 -8.38
N LYS A 42 -19.95 -9.54 -9.48
CA LYS A 42 -20.54 -8.74 -10.57
C LYS A 42 -21.78 -7.96 -10.14
N ALA A 43 -22.62 -8.57 -9.30
CA ALA A 43 -23.89 -7.97 -8.87
C ALA A 43 -23.72 -6.96 -7.72
N THR A 44 -22.71 -7.14 -6.91
CA THR A 44 -22.47 -6.37 -5.66
C THR A 44 -20.99 -6.06 -5.52
N PRO A 45 -20.41 -5.18 -6.36
CA PRO A 45 -19.03 -4.76 -6.20
C PRO A 45 -18.87 -3.93 -4.93
N PRO A 46 -17.70 -3.97 -4.26
CA PRO A 46 -17.41 -3.07 -3.14
C PRO A 46 -17.22 -1.64 -3.61
N ALA A 47 -17.35 -0.67 -2.69
CA ALA A 47 -17.00 0.72 -2.97
C ALA A 47 -15.50 0.85 -3.28
N ARG A 48 -15.16 1.72 -4.22
CA ARG A 48 -13.77 1.96 -4.64
C ARG A 48 -12.88 2.38 -3.47
N THR A 49 -13.28 3.39 -2.72
CA THR A 49 -12.50 3.90 -1.58
C THR A 49 -12.25 2.82 -0.52
N ASP A 50 -13.26 2.02 -0.18
CA ASP A 50 -13.11 0.93 0.78
C ASP A 50 -12.14 -0.14 0.28
N ALA A 51 -12.16 -0.47 -1.01
CA ALA A 51 -11.19 -1.39 -1.60
C ALA A 51 -9.75 -0.86 -1.56
N LEU A 52 -9.54 0.45 -1.79
CA LEU A 52 -8.24 1.09 -1.71
C LEU A 52 -7.69 1.08 -0.28
N GLU A 53 -8.51 1.48 0.69
CA GLU A 53 -8.17 1.48 2.12
C GLU A 53 -7.85 0.07 2.62
N THR A 54 -8.64 -0.92 2.22
CA THR A 54 -8.44 -2.32 2.59
C THR A 54 -7.15 -2.88 1.98
N ALA A 55 -6.85 -2.55 0.72
CA ALA A 55 -5.60 -2.98 0.07
C ALA A 55 -4.36 -2.37 0.75
N ALA A 56 -4.41 -1.09 1.12
CA ALA A 56 -3.33 -0.42 1.84
C ALA A 56 -3.10 -1.06 3.23
N ARG A 57 -4.17 -1.34 3.96
CA ARG A 57 -4.11 -2.07 5.25
C ARG A 57 -3.56 -3.48 5.09
N ALA A 58 -3.95 -4.20 4.03
CA ALA A 58 -3.46 -5.55 3.77
C ALA A 58 -1.92 -5.59 3.61
N VAL A 59 -1.34 -4.59 2.94
CA VAL A 59 0.12 -4.45 2.85
C VAL A 59 0.75 -4.26 4.22
N LEU A 60 0.20 -3.39 5.07
CA LEU A 60 0.71 -3.14 6.43
C LEU A 60 0.61 -4.36 7.33
N VAL A 61 -0.50 -5.10 7.25
CA VAL A 61 -0.69 -6.34 8.01
C VAL A 61 0.36 -7.37 7.61
N LEU A 62 0.62 -7.56 6.32
CA LEU A 62 1.68 -8.48 5.87
C LEU A 62 3.05 -8.03 6.37
N LEU A 63 3.39 -6.73 6.27
CA LEU A 63 4.68 -6.19 6.70
C LEU A 63 4.92 -6.29 8.22
N SER A 64 3.87 -6.49 9.00
CA SER A 64 3.91 -6.62 10.46
C SER A 64 3.58 -8.03 10.97
N ASP A 65 3.33 -8.99 10.07
CA ASP A 65 3.03 -10.38 10.41
C ASP A 65 4.31 -11.11 10.85
N GLU A 66 4.23 -11.94 11.87
CA GLU A 66 5.38 -12.70 12.39
C GLU A 66 5.99 -13.63 11.34
N ARG A 67 5.18 -14.18 10.43
CA ARG A 67 5.67 -15.00 9.32
C ARG A 67 6.56 -14.23 8.36
N ALA A 68 6.38 -12.90 8.27
CA ALA A 68 7.15 -12.00 7.42
C ALA A 68 8.35 -11.37 8.15
N THR A 69 8.28 -11.19 9.48
CA THR A 69 9.22 -10.37 10.25
C THR A 69 10.12 -11.19 11.18
N ALA A 70 9.66 -12.32 11.70
CA ALA A 70 10.45 -13.13 12.62
C ALA A 70 11.65 -13.79 11.90
N PRO A 71 12.80 -13.94 12.59
CA PRO A 71 13.91 -14.73 12.06
C PRO A 71 13.44 -16.17 11.74
N GLY A 72 13.62 -16.61 10.50
CA GLY A 72 13.14 -17.91 10.03
C GLY A 72 11.62 -18.01 9.79
N GLY A 73 10.91 -16.89 9.82
CA GLY A 73 9.49 -16.84 9.46
C GLY A 73 9.24 -17.37 8.05
N GLU A 74 8.12 -18.04 7.85
CA GLU A 74 7.77 -18.71 6.58
C GLU A 74 7.89 -17.80 5.35
N TRP A 75 7.60 -16.50 5.50
CA TRP A 75 7.59 -15.51 4.42
C TRP A 75 8.77 -14.53 4.48
N ALA A 76 9.60 -14.61 5.53
CA ALA A 76 10.64 -13.62 5.83
C ALA A 76 11.65 -13.46 4.70
N GLU A 77 12.09 -14.55 4.06
CA GLU A 77 13.03 -14.50 2.94
C GLU A 77 12.41 -13.85 1.70
N ALA A 78 11.20 -14.24 1.34
CA ALA A 78 10.50 -13.66 0.17
C ALA A 78 10.20 -12.18 0.38
N VAL A 79 9.79 -11.77 1.59
CA VAL A 79 9.53 -10.37 1.93
C VAL A 79 10.82 -9.55 1.88
N ARG A 80 11.93 -10.07 2.41
CA ARG A 80 13.24 -9.41 2.33
C ARG A 80 13.69 -9.23 0.89
N SER A 81 13.69 -10.29 0.09
CA SER A 81 14.08 -10.24 -1.33
C SER A 81 13.24 -9.24 -2.13
N TRP A 82 11.94 -9.15 -1.83
CA TRP A 82 11.06 -8.17 -2.44
C TRP A 82 11.36 -6.73 -2.00
N GLN A 83 11.69 -6.50 -0.72
CA GLN A 83 12.03 -5.18 -0.19
C GLN A 83 13.40 -4.69 -0.67
N ASP A 84 14.37 -5.60 -0.79
CA ASP A 84 15.73 -5.28 -1.24
C ASP A 84 15.78 -4.94 -2.74
N ALA A 85 14.85 -5.48 -3.54
CA ALA A 85 14.70 -5.18 -4.95
C ALA A 85 13.75 -3.98 -5.18
N ARG A 86 12.76 -4.18 -6.04
CA ARG A 86 11.73 -3.20 -6.37
C ARG A 86 10.42 -3.61 -5.70
N ILE A 87 9.92 -2.93 -4.72
CA ILE A 87 8.70 -3.26 -3.96
C ILE A 87 7.42 -3.36 -4.81
N ARG A 88 7.49 -4.04 -5.96
CA ARG A 88 6.39 -4.18 -6.94
C ARG A 88 5.15 -4.77 -6.30
N LYS A 89 3.99 -4.22 -6.65
CA LYS A 89 2.68 -4.73 -6.23
C LYS A 89 1.81 -4.93 -7.45
N VAL A 90 1.07 -6.03 -7.48
CA VAL A 90 0.08 -6.30 -8.53
C VAL A 90 -1.24 -6.65 -7.88
N VAL A 91 -2.29 -5.92 -8.25
CA VAL A 91 -3.65 -6.21 -7.82
C VAL A 91 -4.37 -6.98 -8.93
N ARG A 92 -4.95 -8.11 -8.57
CA ARG A 92 -5.78 -8.94 -9.43
C ARG A 92 -7.19 -9.01 -8.86
N ARG A 93 -8.18 -9.27 -9.69
CA ARG A 93 -9.56 -9.49 -9.25
C ARG A 93 -9.93 -10.95 -9.30
N ALA A 94 -10.77 -11.37 -8.36
CA ALA A 94 -11.35 -12.70 -8.32
C ALA A 94 -12.82 -12.63 -7.85
N ARG A 95 -13.61 -13.64 -8.23
CA ARG A 95 -14.99 -13.82 -7.79
C ARG A 95 -15.34 -15.30 -7.67
N GLY A 96 -16.37 -15.61 -6.89
CA GLY A 96 -16.92 -16.96 -6.81
C GLY A 96 -15.86 -18.05 -6.61
N ALA A 97 -15.74 -19.00 -7.54
CA ALA A 97 -14.77 -20.09 -7.45
C ALA A 97 -13.31 -19.65 -7.56
N GLU A 98 -13.01 -18.57 -8.26
CA GLU A 98 -11.65 -18.01 -8.35
C GLU A 98 -11.21 -17.47 -6.99
N TRP A 99 -12.10 -16.74 -6.31
CA TRP A 99 -11.85 -16.23 -4.97
C TRP A 99 -11.58 -17.39 -3.97
N ARG A 100 -12.45 -18.41 -3.93
CA ARG A 100 -12.24 -19.56 -3.06
C ARG A 100 -10.92 -20.28 -3.30
N ARG A 101 -10.44 -20.37 -4.55
CA ARG A 101 -9.12 -20.95 -4.84
C ARG A 101 -8.00 -20.05 -4.33
N ALA A 102 -8.11 -18.74 -4.50
CA ALA A 102 -7.16 -17.79 -3.95
C ALA A 102 -7.09 -17.85 -2.42
N GLU A 103 -8.24 -17.98 -1.74
CA GLU A 103 -8.29 -18.15 -0.28
C GLU A 103 -7.59 -19.41 0.21
N GLY A 104 -7.55 -20.47 -0.57
CA GLY A 104 -6.85 -21.71 -0.26
C GLY A 104 -5.31 -21.63 -0.30
N LEU A 105 -4.74 -20.54 -0.82
CA LEU A 105 -3.29 -20.33 -0.87
C LEU A 105 -2.82 -19.58 0.40
N PRO A 106 -1.54 -19.75 0.83
CA PRO A 106 -0.97 -18.97 1.92
C PRO A 106 -1.13 -17.46 1.70
N GLY A 107 -1.67 -16.74 2.67
CA GLY A 107 -1.94 -15.32 2.60
C GLY A 107 -2.85 -14.83 3.72
N ILE A 108 -3.18 -13.53 3.71
CA ILE A 108 -4.03 -12.89 4.72
C ILE A 108 -5.18 -12.17 4.02
N THR A 109 -6.42 -12.47 4.44
CA THR A 109 -7.61 -11.77 3.95
C THR A 109 -8.02 -10.70 4.96
N LEU A 110 -8.24 -9.47 4.45
CA LEU A 110 -8.81 -8.38 5.23
C LEU A 110 -10.18 -8.00 4.69
N GLY A 111 -11.09 -7.72 5.60
CA GLY A 111 -12.35 -7.04 5.32
C GLY A 111 -12.21 -5.53 5.40
N GLY A 112 -12.95 -4.84 4.56
CA GLY A 112 -13.13 -3.39 4.60
C GLY A 112 -14.04 -2.94 5.74
N ARG A 113 -14.53 -1.72 5.67
CA ARG A 113 -15.51 -1.20 6.62
C ARG A 113 -16.86 -1.88 6.39
N ALA A 114 -17.55 -2.21 7.48
CA ALA A 114 -18.90 -2.75 7.37
C ALA A 114 -19.78 -1.81 6.55
N ALA A 115 -20.55 -2.40 5.61
CA ALA A 115 -21.52 -1.63 4.85
C ALA A 115 -22.52 -0.96 5.79
N VAL A 116 -22.88 0.29 5.49
CA VAL A 116 -24.07 0.91 6.06
C VAL A 116 -25.28 0.22 5.42
N ASP A 117 -26.37 0.08 6.16
CA ASP A 117 -27.59 -0.59 5.68
C ASP A 117 -27.98 -0.13 4.26
N GLY A 118 -28.06 -1.08 3.33
CA GLY A 118 -28.38 -0.83 1.92
C GLY A 118 -27.22 -0.34 1.04
N GLY A 119 -26.02 -0.17 1.60
CA GLY A 119 -24.81 0.21 0.85
C GLY A 119 -24.10 -0.98 0.19
N PRO A 120 -23.02 -0.72 -0.56
CA PRO A 120 -22.17 -1.76 -1.15
C PRO A 120 -21.57 -2.65 -0.04
N PRO A 121 -21.27 -3.93 -0.34
CA PRO A 121 -20.64 -4.81 0.62
C PRO A 121 -19.24 -4.29 0.98
N ALA A 122 -18.77 -4.62 2.19
CA ALA A 122 -17.39 -4.36 2.57
C ALA A 122 -16.41 -5.01 1.57
N ALA A 123 -15.35 -4.31 1.25
CA ALA A 123 -14.30 -4.84 0.39
C ALA A 123 -13.62 -6.04 1.06
N GLU A 124 -13.26 -7.04 0.27
CA GLU A 124 -12.41 -8.14 0.71
C GLU A 124 -11.14 -8.14 -0.15
N VAL A 125 -9.99 -7.98 0.51
CA VAL A 125 -8.68 -8.02 -0.15
C VAL A 125 -7.81 -9.06 0.52
N ARG A 126 -7.21 -9.93 -0.30
CA ARG A 126 -6.23 -10.91 0.17
C ARG A 126 -4.85 -10.53 -0.32
N VAL A 127 -3.91 -10.41 0.59
CA VAL A 127 -2.48 -10.22 0.32
C VAL A 127 -1.76 -11.55 0.47
N PHE A 128 -0.79 -11.79 -0.38
CA PHE A 128 0.02 -13.01 -0.41
C PHE A 128 1.49 -12.68 -0.13
N PRO A 129 2.29 -13.63 0.39
CA PRO A 129 3.74 -13.45 0.43
C PRO A 129 4.25 -13.13 -0.98
N PRO A 130 5.32 -12.31 -1.10
CA PRO A 130 5.90 -11.98 -2.39
C PRO A 130 6.33 -13.24 -3.15
N VAL A 131 6.13 -13.22 -4.46
CA VAL A 131 6.51 -14.32 -5.37
C VAL A 131 7.49 -13.80 -6.43
N PRO A 132 8.39 -14.66 -6.97
CA PRO A 132 9.19 -14.31 -8.13
C PRO A 132 8.31 -13.90 -9.31
N LEU A 133 8.79 -12.99 -10.18
CA LEU A 133 8.01 -12.54 -11.34
C LEU A 133 7.60 -13.67 -12.28
N ASP A 134 8.41 -14.69 -12.38
CA ASP A 134 8.22 -15.91 -13.20
C ASP A 134 7.68 -17.09 -12.38
N GLY A 135 7.52 -16.95 -11.06
CA GLY A 135 7.14 -18.00 -10.11
C GLY A 135 5.72 -17.90 -9.54
N TRP A 136 4.77 -17.36 -10.28
CA TRP A 136 3.39 -17.20 -9.78
C TRP A 136 2.68 -18.53 -9.52
N PRO A 137 2.03 -18.70 -8.36
CA PRO A 137 1.08 -19.79 -8.15
C PRO A 137 0.04 -19.81 -9.27
N LYS A 138 -0.24 -21.00 -9.84
CA LYS A 138 -1.10 -21.19 -11.01
C LYS A 138 -2.48 -20.52 -10.86
N ASP A 139 -3.07 -20.58 -9.68
CA ASP A 139 -4.39 -20.02 -9.43
C ASP A 139 -4.36 -18.48 -9.33
N LEU A 140 -3.25 -17.88 -8.92
CA LEU A 140 -3.06 -16.43 -8.96
C LEU A 140 -2.71 -15.95 -10.39
N ALA A 141 -1.87 -16.70 -11.10
CA ALA A 141 -1.43 -16.34 -12.45
C ALA A 141 -2.59 -16.19 -13.44
N LYS A 142 -3.68 -16.95 -13.25
CA LYS A 142 -4.87 -16.94 -14.12
C LYS A 142 -5.82 -15.76 -13.86
N LEU A 143 -5.70 -15.09 -12.69
CA LEU A 143 -6.58 -13.99 -12.34
C LEU A 143 -6.28 -12.76 -13.21
N GLN A 144 -7.32 -11.97 -13.47
CA GLN A 144 -7.19 -10.78 -14.32
C GLN A 144 -6.69 -9.58 -13.51
N VAL A 145 -5.78 -8.81 -14.11
CA VAL A 145 -5.33 -7.51 -13.63
C VAL A 145 -6.28 -6.41 -14.08
N SER A 146 -6.84 -6.51 -15.28
CA SER A 146 -7.79 -5.55 -15.85
C SER A 146 -9.22 -5.76 -15.33
N GLY A 147 -10.09 -4.77 -15.55
CA GLY A 147 -11.51 -4.84 -15.15
C GLY A 147 -11.70 -4.73 -13.65
N THR A 148 -10.83 -3.98 -12.99
CA THR A 148 -11.01 -3.54 -11.61
C THR A 148 -11.75 -2.20 -11.58
N ASP A 149 -12.87 -2.12 -12.32
CA ASP A 149 -13.67 -0.91 -12.42
C ASP A 149 -14.57 -0.85 -11.18
N LEU A 150 -14.17 -0.04 -10.22
CA LEU A 150 -14.88 0.22 -8.98
C LEU A 150 -15.13 1.71 -8.85
N ASP A 151 -16.36 2.04 -8.44
CA ASP A 151 -16.80 3.40 -8.15
C ASP A 151 -17.28 3.52 -6.71
N ASP A 152 -17.35 4.72 -6.20
CA ASP A 152 -18.02 5.02 -4.96
C ASP A 152 -19.44 5.48 -5.28
N PRO A 153 -20.49 4.86 -4.70
CA PRO A 153 -21.88 5.27 -4.96
C PRO A 153 -22.16 6.68 -4.46
N GLU A 154 -21.43 7.11 -3.45
CA GLU A 154 -21.43 8.47 -2.91
C GLU A 154 -20.00 8.93 -2.68
N PRO A 155 -19.72 10.25 -2.76
CA PRO A 155 -18.39 10.77 -2.44
C PRO A 155 -17.97 10.34 -1.03
N PRO A 156 -16.72 9.87 -0.84
CA PRO A 156 -16.25 9.48 0.47
C PRO A 156 -16.24 10.69 1.43
N SER A 157 -16.59 10.44 2.69
CA SER A 157 -16.55 11.46 3.74
C SER A 157 -15.16 12.10 3.88
N ALA A 158 -15.11 13.33 4.38
CA ALA A 158 -13.84 13.97 4.72
C ALA A 158 -13.02 13.05 5.65
N PRO A 159 -11.69 12.95 5.46
CA PRO A 159 -10.86 12.12 6.31
C PRO A 159 -10.68 12.76 7.68
N ASP A 160 -10.55 11.93 8.72
CA ASP A 160 -10.04 12.39 10.01
C ASP A 160 -8.53 12.64 9.88
N LEU A 161 -8.10 13.88 10.04
CA LEU A 161 -6.68 14.24 9.98
C LEU A 161 -5.88 13.81 11.22
N ALA A 162 -6.53 13.30 12.27
CA ALA A 162 -5.85 12.62 13.37
C ALA A 162 -5.37 11.21 12.98
N GLU A 163 -5.90 10.66 11.89
CA GLU A 163 -5.49 9.40 11.29
C GLU A 163 -4.62 9.61 10.05
N PRO A 164 -3.85 8.58 9.62
CA PRO A 164 -3.11 8.62 8.36
C PRO A 164 -4.02 8.80 7.15
N VAL A 165 -3.62 9.66 6.22
CA VAL A 165 -4.32 9.87 4.96
C VAL A 165 -3.37 9.63 3.79
N LEU A 166 -3.76 8.76 2.88
CA LEU A 166 -3.07 8.54 1.62
C LEU A 166 -3.74 9.41 0.55
N TRP A 167 -3.05 10.47 0.15
CA TRP A 167 -3.55 11.43 -0.83
C TRP A 167 -3.18 10.97 -2.23
N LEU A 168 -4.18 10.65 -3.05
CA LEU A 168 -3.99 10.29 -4.46
C LEU A 168 -3.81 11.56 -5.31
N ASN A 169 -2.95 11.48 -6.32
CA ASN A 169 -2.79 12.57 -7.28
C ASN A 169 -4.08 12.81 -8.07
N PRO A 170 -4.70 14.02 -7.99
CA PRO A 170 -5.94 14.34 -8.70
C PRO A 170 -5.77 14.45 -10.22
N GLU A 171 -4.54 14.64 -10.71
CA GLU A 171 -4.23 14.84 -12.13
C GLU A 171 -3.97 13.52 -12.87
N ILE A 172 -3.91 12.39 -12.16
CA ILE A 172 -3.62 11.07 -12.72
C ILE A 172 -4.83 10.15 -12.56
N THR A 173 -5.44 9.79 -13.68
CA THR A 173 -6.47 8.75 -13.69
C THR A 173 -5.82 7.37 -13.56
N MET A 174 -6.26 6.61 -12.57
CA MET A 174 -5.81 5.25 -12.32
C MET A 174 -6.99 4.29 -12.25
N SER A 175 -6.86 3.10 -12.86
CA SER A 175 -7.76 1.99 -12.56
C SER A 175 -7.79 1.71 -11.05
N ALA A 176 -8.88 1.17 -10.51
CA ALA A 176 -8.95 0.88 -9.08
C ALA A 176 -7.84 -0.09 -8.64
N GLY A 177 -7.49 -1.08 -9.47
CA GLY A 177 -6.38 -1.99 -9.18
C GLY A 177 -5.03 -1.29 -9.10
N LYS A 178 -4.75 -0.34 -10.00
CA LYS A 178 -3.54 0.48 -9.95
C LYS A 178 -3.56 1.39 -8.71
N ALA A 179 -4.67 2.04 -8.41
CA ALA A 179 -4.81 2.91 -7.24
C ALA A 179 -4.64 2.12 -5.93
N MET A 180 -5.17 0.88 -5.82
CA MET A 180 -4.93 -0.02 -4.69
C MET A 180 -3.43 -0.32 -4.51
N ALA A 181 -2.72 -0.65 -5.59
CA ALA A 181 -1.28 -0.89 -5.55
C ALA A 181 -0.52 0.37 -5.08
N GLN A 182 -0.89 1.55 -5.59
CA GLN A 182 -0.28 2.82 -5.22
C GLN A 182 -0.59 3.22 -3.77
N ALA A 183 -1.82 3.02 -3.28
CA ALA A 183 -2.16 3.20 -1.88
C ALA A 183 -1.34 2.26 -0.97
N GLY A 184 -1.16 0.99 -1.39
CA GLY A 184 -0.27 0.05 -0.71
C GLY A 184 1.20 0.50 -0.69
N HIS A 185 1.68 1.16 -1.74
CA HIS A 185 3.02 1.79 -1.73
C HIS A 185 3.08 2.94 -0.74
N GLY A 186 2.10 3.85 -0.74
CA GLY A 186 2.04 4.96 0.20
C GLY A 186 2.06 4.50 1.65
N ALA A 187 1.22 3.50 1.98
CA ALA A 187 1.18 2.92 3.31
C ALA A 187 2.52 2.30 3.73
N GLN A 188 3.18 1.57 2.82
CA GLN A 188 4.50 0.99 3.08
C GLN A 188 5.58 2.05 3.29
N LEU A 189 5.61 3.12 2.50
CA LEU A 189 6.57 4.21 2.68
C LEU A 189 6.36 4.91 4.02
N ALA A 190 5.12 5.22 4.40
CA ALA A 190 4.84 5.75 5.74
C ALA A 190 5.33 4.81 6.84
N TRP A 191 5.04 3.51 6.72
CA TRP A 191 5.50 2.50 7.67
C TRP A 191 7.02 2.49 7.83
N TRP A 192 7.77 2.64 6.76
CA TRP A 192 9.23 2.65 6.79
C TRP A 192 9.82 3.89 7.47
N GLU A 193 9.19 5.06 7.28
CA GLU A 193 9.65 6.32 7.87
C GLU A 193 9.31 6.45 9.38
N LEU A 194 8.36 5.66 9.88
CA LEU A 194 7.98 5.70 11.29
C LEU A 194 9.01 5.01 12.18
N ASP A 195 9.19 5.52 13.39
CA ASP A 195 9.88 4.82 14.45
C ASP A 195 9.07 3.62 14.99
N ASP A 196 9.70 2.78 15.80
CA ASP A 196 9.08 1.56 16.31
C ASP A 196 7.88 1.86 17.24
N ALA A 197 7.90 2.97 17.97
CA ALA A 197 6.80 3.35 18.86
C ALA A 197 5.55 3.75 18.04
N ALA A 198 5.72 4.58 17.01
CA ALA A 198 4.63 4.96 16.12
C ALA A 198 4.09 3.77 15.31
N ARG A 199 4.98 2.86 14.85
CA ARG A 199 4.58 1.60 14.22
C ARG A 199 3.75 0.74 15.16
N ALA A 200 4.17 0.58 16.41
CA ALA A 200 3.44 -0.20 17.40
C ALA A 200 2.05 0.38 17.68
N VAL A 201 1.93 1.69 17.81
CA VAL A 201 0.64 2.38 17.99
C VAL A 201 -0.27 2.14 16.79
N TRP A 202 0.24 2.37 15.57
CA TRP A 202 -0.57 2.19 14.36
C TRP A 202 -1.01 0.73 14.17
N ARG A 203 -0.11 -0.23 14.43
CA ARG A 203 -0.42 -1.67 14.40
C ARG A 203 -1.48 -2.05 15.43
N SER A 204 -1.34 -1.61 16.69
CA SER A 204 -2.28 -1.96 17.77
C SER A 204 -3.69 -1.40 17.53
N ALA A 205 -3.80 -0.29 16.82
CA ALA A 205 -5.07 0.30 16.38
C ALA A 205 -5.70 -0.40 15.16
N GLY A 206 -5.04 -1.42 14.57
CA GLY A 206 -5.51 -2.13 13.38
C GLY A 206 -5.29 -1.37 12.08
N PHE A 207 -4.30 -0.47 12.05
CA PHE A 207 -3.93 0.33 10.87
C PHE A 207 -5.05 1.21 10.32
N PRO A 208 -5.72 2.06 11.16
CA PRO A 208 -6.67 3.02 10.62
C PRO A 208 -5.98 3.92 9.61
N LEU A 209 -6.61 4.13 8.49
CA LEU A 209 -6.16 5.05 7.42
C LEU A 209 -7.33 5.40 6.51
N SER A 210 -7.18 6.52 5.81
CA SER A 210 -8.08 6.94 4.74
C SER A 210 -7.33 7.11 3.43
N VAL A 211 -8.02 6.86 2.30
CA VAL A 211 -7.52 7.15 0.95
C VAL A 211 -8.42 8.21 0.34
N ARG A 212 -7.88 9.37 -0.03
CA ARG A 212 -8.65 10.51 -0.57
C ARG A 212 -7.92 11.17 -1.73
N THR A 213 -8.68 11.83 -2.58
CA THR A 213 -8.17 12.66 -3.67
C THR A 213 -8.33 14.13 -3.26
N PRO A 214 -7.25 14.90 -3.08
CA PRO A 214 -7.31 16.30 -2.70
C PRO A 214 -7.62 17.20 -3.89
N SER A 215 -7.85 18.51 -3.67
CA SER A 215 -7.82 19.49 -4.75
C SER A 215 -6.39 19.59 -5.34
N ALA A 216 -6.26 20.07 -6.59
CA ALA A 216 -4.96 20.26 -7.23
C ALA A 216 -4.02 21.17 -6.41
N ASP A 217 -4.55 22.25 -5.85
CA ASP A 217 -3.77 23.17 -5.00
C ASP A 217 -3.27 22.49 -3.72
N ARG A 218 -4.11 21.68 -3.08
CA ARG A 218 -3.69 20.92 -1.89
C ARG A 218 -2.65 19.88 -2.26
N TRP A 219 -2.82 19.18 -3.38
CA TRP A 219 -1.84 18.23 -3.90
C TRP A 219 -0.48 18.90 -4.13
N ALA A 220 -0.44 20.04 -4.81
CA ALA A 220 0.78 20.78 -5.06
C ALA A 220 1.49 21.16 -3.76
N ARG A 221 0.76 21.62 -2.73
CA ARG A 221 1.32 21.90 -1.40
C ARG A 221 1.88 20.68 -0.71
N LEU A 222 1.18 19.54 -0.75
CA LEU A 222 1.64 18.27 -0.14
C LEU A 222 2.95 17.78 -0.76
N VAL A 223 3.07 17.86 -2.08
CA VAL A 223 4.29 17.45 -2.79
C VAL A 223 5.44 18.42 -2.53
N ALA A 224 5.17 19.73 -2.52
CA ALA A 224 6.17 20.76 -2.29
C ALA A 224 6.71 20.81 -0.85
N ASP A 225 5.95 20.31 0.12
CA ASP A 225 6.36 20.31 1.55
C ASP A 225 7.60 19.44 1.79
N GLY A 226 7.82 18.40 0.99
CA GLY A 226 9.03 17.56 1.02
C GLY A 226 9.27 16.82 2.34
N GLY A 227 8.33 16.89 3.29
CA GLY A 227 8.43 16.25 4.61
C GLY A 227 7.65 14.94 4.72
N LEU A 228 6.81 14.62 3.74
CA LEU A 228 5.99 13.42 3.72
C LEU A 228 6.49 12.46 2.63
N PRO A 229 6.38 11.14 2.85
CA PRO A 229 6.73 10.16 1.83
C PRO A 229 5.86 10.30 0.58
N VAL A 230 6.50 10.30 -0.59
CA VAL A 230 5.85 10.42 -1.90
C VAL A 230 6.14 9.19 -2.75
N VAL A 231 5.10 8.53 -3.22
CA VAL A 231 5.23 7.42 -4.16
C VAL A 231 5.49 7.96 -5.56
N ARG A 232 6.64 7.57 -6.14
CA ARG A 232 7.00 7.83 -7.54
C ARG A 232 6.85 6.54 -8.34
N ASP A 233 6.00 6.57 -9.36
CA ASP A 233 5.76 5.38 -10.19
C ASP A 233 6.95 5.12 -11.12
N ALA A 234 7.35 3.86 -11.23
CA ALA A 234 8.49 3.47 -12.08
C ALA A 234 8.13 3.36 -13.58
N GLY A 235 6.86 3.57 -13.96
CA GLY A 235 6.41 3.57 -15.35
C GLY A 235 6.23 2.19 -15.99
N TYR A 236 6.00 1.15 -15.19
CA TYR A 236 5.81 -0.20 -15.73
C TYR A 236 4.42 -0.45 -16.36
N THR A 237 3.46 0.46 -16.16
CA THR A 237 2.08 0.29 -16.59
C THR A 237 1.54 1.57 -17.25
N GLU A 238 0.36 1.99 -16.85
CA GLU A 238 -0.44 3.08 -17.46
C GLU A 238 0.00 4.51 -17.10
N ILE A 239 1.06 4.67 -16.28
CA ILE A 239 1.50 5.96 -15.75
C ILE A 239 2.94 6.25 -16.22
N ALA A 240 3.23 7.50 -16.55
CA ALA A 240 4.58 7.91 -16.96
C ALA A 240 5.60 7.70 -15.82
N PRO A 241 6.84 7.27 -16.14
CA PRO A 241 7.89 7.10 -15.14
C PRO A 241 8.15 8.36 -14.33
N GLY A 242 8.36 8.21 -13.02
CA GLY A 242 8.65 9.33 -12.12
C GLY A 242 7.43 10.12 -11.64
N SER A 243 6.23 9.81 -12.15
CA SER A 243 5.01 10.48 -11.70
C SER A 243 4.74 10.27 -10.22
N CYS A 244 4.50 11.37 -9.48
CA CYS A 244 4.06 11.32 -8.09
C CYS A 244 2.60 10.85 -8.04
N THR A 245 2.33 9.71 -7.42
CA THR A 245 0.99 9.10 -7.43
C THR A 245 0.27 9.17 -6.09
N VAL A 246 1.01 9.10 -4.98
CA VAL A 246 0.47 9.14 -3.62
C VAL A 246 1.40 9.93 -2.72
N VAL A 247 0.84 10.79 -1.87
CA VAL A 247 1.53 11.35 -0.69
C VAL A 247 0.97 10.65 0.55
N ALA A 248 1.85 10.10 1.39
CA ALA A 248 1.47 9.40 2.61
C ALA A 248 1.57 10.34 3.82
N ASP A 249 0.44 10.90 4.21
CA ASP A 249 0.31 11.88 5.29
C ASP A 249 -0.02 11.18 6.62
N HIS A 250 1.00 10.66 7.31
CA HIS A 250 0.85 10.08 8.63
C HIS A 250 1.09 11.16 9.71
N PRO A 251 0.23 11.29 10.75
CA PRO A 251 0.34 12.34 11.77
C PRO A 251 1.73 12.44 12.43
N ALA A 252 2.36 11.30 12.71
CA ALA A 252 3.69 11.27 13.32
C ALA A 252 4.83 11.74 12.39
N LEU A 253 4.58 11.84 11.07
CA LEU A 253 5.57 12.33 10.09
C LEU A 253 5.42 13.83 9.81
N ARG A 254 4.37 14.47 10.31
CA ARG A 254 4.14 15.91 10.13
C ARG A 254 5.15 16.71 10.95
N ARG A 255 5.77 17.71 10.34
CA ARG A 255 6.70 18.60 11.06
C ARG A 255 5.95 19.45 12.08
N PRO A 256 6.46 19.60 13.33
CA PRO A 256 5.88 20.51 14.31
C PRO A 256 5.83 21.95 13.77
N GLY A 257 4.66 22.62 13.86
CA GLY A 257 4.50 24.04 13.52
C GLY A 257 3.82 24.34 12.18
N ARG A 258 3.47 23.36 11.34
CA ARG A 258 2.60 23.56 10.18
C ARG A 258 1.19 23.05 10.46
N SER A 259 0.27 23.95 10.78
CA SER A 259 -1.16 23.59 10.82
C SER A 259 -1.63 23.32 9.39
N HIS A 260 -1.98 22.07 9.08
CA HIS A 260 -2.74 21.75 7.88
C HIS A 260 -4.17 22.28 8.09
N ARG A 261 -4.39 23.57 7.78
CA ARG A 261 -5.75 24.13 7.77
C ARG A 261 -6.57 23.32 6.76
N VAL A 262 -7.68 22.82 7.23
CA VAL A 262 -8.76 22.32 6.38
C VAL A 262 -9.36 23.58 5.76
N ASP A 263 -9.01 23.89 4.51
CA ASP A 263 -9.76 24.88 3.74
C ASP A 263 -11.15 24.27 3.53
N GLY A 264 -12.15 24.96 4.06
CA GLY A 264 -13.54 24.50 4.07
C GLY A 264 -14.07 24.16 2.69
N ALA A 265 -15.10 23.34 2.74
CA ALA A 265 -15.90 22.79 1.65
C ALA A 265 -16.24 23.79 0.55
#